data_88cd3fbd429d1abdd20edd856f1a89f1
#
_entry.id   88cd3fbd429d1abdd20edd856f1a89f1
#
_cell.length_a   1.000
_cell.length_b   1.000
_cell.length_c   1.000
_cell.angle_alpha   90.00
_cell.angle_beta   90.00
_cell.angle_gamma   90.00
#
_symmetry.space_group_name_H-M   'P 1'
#
loop_
_entity.id
_entity.type
_entity.pdbx_description
1 polymer ?
#
loop_
_entity_poly.entity_id
_entity_poly.type
_entity_poly.pdbx_seq_one_letter_code
_entity_poly.pdbx_strand_id
1 'polypeptide(L)' 'MEKNSKDLQIARQSSLKLAESTLNWKVRNNYSVHEMLKLSEIITEYVINGVTDDVIDKAKIFDKYINEKMDKMKNNSTNK' A
#
# COMPACT_ATOMS: atom_id res chain seq x y z
N MET A 1 1.75 21.04 17.42
CA MET A 1 2.31 19.85 16.85
C MET A 1 1.74 18.59 17.46
N GLU A 2 1.34 18.61 18.72
CA GLU A 2 0.70 17.43 19.30
C GLU A 2 -0.56 17.05 18.54
N LYS A 3 -1.24 18.06 18.05
CA LYS A 3 -2.44 17.85 17.26
C LYS A 3 -2.14 17.02 16.02
N ASN A 4 -1.03 17.35 15.37
CA ASN A 4 -0.62 16.61 14.17
C ASN A 4 -0.21 15.19 14.50
N SER A 5 0.36 15.00 15.68
CA SER A 5 0.79 13.69 16.11
C SER A 5 -0.40 12.75 16.24
N LYS A 6 -1.46 13.24 16.83
CA LYS A 6 -2.67 12.46 17.02
C LYS A 6 -3.35 12.17 15.68
N ASP A 7 -3.42 13.19 14.82
CA ASP A 7 -4.01 13.02 13.49
C ASP A 7 -3.23 12.00 12.69
N LEU A 8 -1.91 12.03 12.78
CA LEU A 8 -1.06 11.09 12.07
C LEU A 8 -1.31 9.66 12.55
N GLN A 9 -1.48 9.50 13.86
CA GLN A 9 -1.73 8.19 14.41
C GLN A 9 -3.05 7.61 13.90
N ILE A 10 -4.09 8.43 13.87
CA ILE A 10 -5.39 8.01 13.38
C ILE A 10 -5.30 7.68 11.89
N ALA A 11 -4.61 8.51 11.13
CA ALA A 11 -4.44 8.29 9.70
C ALA A 11 -3.70 6.99 9.44
N ARG A 12 -2.68 6.69 10.23
CA ARG A 12 -1.93 5.46 10.05
C ARG A 12 -2.76 4.23 10.36
N GLN A 13 -3.59 4.28 11.38
CA GLN A 13 -4.45 3.15 11.71
C GLN A 13 -5.47 2.90 10.61
N SER A 14 -6.08 3.96 10.11
CA SER A 14 -7.04 3.82 9.00
C SER A 14 -6.36 3.34 7.74
N SER A 15 -5.17 3.87 7.46
CA SER A 15 -4.42 3.50 6.26
C SER A 15 -3.99 2.04 6.31
N LEU A 16 -3.65 1.56 7.49
CA LEU A 16 -3.24 0.16 7.64
C LEU A 16 -4.37 -0.77 7.27
N LYS A 17 -5.58 -0.45 7.69
CA LYS A 17 -6.75 -1.26 7.34
C LYS A 17 -7.02 -1.21 5.85
N LEU A 18 -6.91 -0.03 5.24
CA LEU A 18 -7.11 0.11 3.81
C LEU A 18 -6.05 -0.64 3.02
N ALA A 19 -4.81 -0.58 3.49
CA ALA A 19 -3.72 -1.29 2.83
C ALA A 19 -3.96 -2.79 2.88
N GLU A 20 -4.34 -3.29 4.03
CA GLU A 20 -4.62 -4.70 4.20
C GLU A 20 -5.75 -5.15 3.26
N SER A 21 -6.84 -4.39 3.23
CA SER A 21 -7.97 -4.72 2.37
C SER A 21 -7.58 -4.69 0.90
N THR A 22 -6.83 -3.67 0.50
CA THR A 22 -6.41 -3.52 -0.88
C THR A 22 -5.53 -4.68 -1.33
N LEU A 23 -4.55 -5.02 -0.52
CA LEU A 23 -3.64 -6.12 -0.85
C LEU A 23 -4.36 -7.45 -0.85
N ASN A 24 -5.25 -7.64 0.11
CA ASN A 24 -6.03 -8.87 0.17
C ASN A 24 -6.89 -9.03 -1.07
N TRP A 25 -7.43 -7.93 -1.56
CA TRP A 25 -8.23 -7.94 -2.77
C TRP A 25 -7.39 -8.24 -4.01
N LYS A 26 -6.20 -7.66 -4.09
CA LYS A 26 -5.35 -7.78 -5.29
C LYS A 26 -4.54 -9.06 -5.31
N VAL A 27 -3.89 -9.40 -4.21
CA VAL A 27 -2.99 -10.54 -4.18
C VAL A 27 -3.40 -11.57 -3.14
N ARG A 28 -4.56 -11.37 -2.55
CA ARG A 28 -5.11 -12.27 -1.53
C ARG A 28 -4.14 -12.37 -0.37
N ASN A 29 -3.74 -13.58 0.00
CA ASN A 29 -2.85 -13.76 1.15
C ASN A 29 -1.38 -13.73 0.78
N ASN A 30 -1.07 -13.34 -0.44
CA ASN A 30 0.31 -13.39 -0.93
C ASN A 30 0.99 -12.03 -0.79
N TYR A 31 0.92 -11.46 0.39
CA TYR A 31 1.64 -10.21 0.67
C TYR A 31 2.32 -10.32 2.03
N SER A 32 3.41 -9.59 2.16
CA SER A 32 4.18 -9.58 3.40
C SER A 32 3.78 -8.38 4.25
N VAL A 33 4.18 -8.43 5.51
CA VAL A 33 3.99 -7.29 6.40
C VAL A 33 4.70 -6.07 5.84
N HIS A 34 5.85 -6.28 5.24
CA HIS A 34 6.60 -5.18 4.63
C HIS A 34 5.79 -4.48 3.54
N GLU A 35 5.15 -5.25 2.69
CA GLU A 35 4.33 -4.68 1.62
C GLU A 35 3.13 -3.93 2.18
N MET A 36 2.51 -4.49 3.20
CA MET A 36 1.38 -3.84 3.85
C MET A 36 1.78 -2.51 4.46
N LEU A 37 2.92 -2.48 5.15
CA LEU A 37 3.39 -1.26 5.78
C LEU A 37 3.75 -0.20 4.74
N LYS A 38 4.34 -0.62 3.65
CA LYS A 38 4.72 0.29 2.59
C LYS A 38 3.48 0.96 1.97
N LEU A 39 2.49 0.18 1.64
CA LEU A 39 1.26 0.72 1.09
C LEU A 39 0.55 1.62 2.11
N SER A 40 0.57 1.20 3.36
CA SER A 40 -0.03 1.98 4.43
C SER A 40 0.61 3.37 4.52
N GLU A 41 1.93 3.46 4.39
CA GLU A 41 2.61 4.75 4.43
C GLU A 41 2.21 5.64 3.25
N ILE A 42 2.06 5.06 2.09
CA ILE A 42 1.63 5.82 0.93
C ILE A 42 0.23 6.39 1.14
N ILE A 43 -0.66 5.57 1.65
CA ILE A 43 -2.02 6.03 1.93
C ILE A 43 -2.01 7.11 3.01
N THR A 44 -1.18 6.94 4.03
CA THR A 44 -1.07 7.92 5.09
C THR A 44 -0.61 9.28 4.55
N GLU A 45 0.37 9.26 3.66
CA GLU A 45 0.83 10.49 3.03
C GLU A 45 -0.30 11.17 2.27
N TYR A 46 -1.07 10.38 1.56
CA TYR A 46 -2.22 10.92 0.83
C TYR A 46 -3.23 11.56 1.78
N VAL A 47 -3.52 10.89 2.88
CA VAL A 47 -4.52 11.40 3.84
C VAL A 47 -4.05 12.71 4.47
N ILE A 48 -2.77 12.79 4.79
CA ILE A 48 -2.22 13.96 5.46
C ILE A 48 -2.00 15.12 4.49
N ASN A 49 -1.42 14.84 3.34
CA ASN A 49 -0.94 15.88 2.42
C ASN A 49 -1.79 16.04 1.17
N GLY A 50 -2.74 15.14 0.95
CA GLY A 50 -3.52 15.16 -0.28
C GLY A 50 -2.76 14.56 -1.45
N VAL A 51 -3.28 14.79 -2.63
CA VAL A 51 -2.67 14.25 -3.85
C VAL A 51 -1.51 15.16 -4.25
N THR A 52 -0.30 14.67 -4.05
CA THR A 52 0.93 15.36 -4.43
C THR A 52 1.67 14.52 -5.46
N ASP A 53 2.60 15.17 -6.17
CA ASP A 53 3.43 14.43 -7.14
C ASP A 53 4.20 13.31 -6.45
N ASP A 54 4.64 13.57 -5.23
CA ASP A 54 5.39 12.60 -4.45
C ASP A 54 4.55 11.36 -4.15
N VAL A 55 3.32 11.57 -3.72
CA VAL A 55 2.40 10.48 -3.43
C VAL A 55 2.10 9.68 -4.69
N ILE A 56 1.86 10.38 -5.79
CA ILE A 56 1.54 9.72 -7.05
C ILE A 56 2.73 8.88 -7.52
N ASP A 57 3.93 9.42 -7.42
CA ASP A 57 5.13 8.68 -7.83
C ASP A 57 5.29 7.41 -7.00
N LYS A 58 5.14 7.52 -5.69
CA LYS A 58 5.26 6.36 -4.82
C LYS A 58 4.18 5.33 -5.12
N ALA A 59 2.97 5.79 -5.37
CA ALA A 59 1.88 4.89 -5.70
C ALA A 59 2.13 4.15 -7.00
N LYS A 60 2.66 4.84 -7.99
CA LYS A 60 2.97 4.21 -9.28
C LYS A 60 4.05 3.16 -9.15
N ILE A 61 5.09 3.47 -8.37
CA ILE A 61 6.17 2.52 -8.15
C ILE A 61 5.66 1.28 -7.44
N PHE A 62 4.86 1.47 -6.42
CA PHE A 62 4.32 0.34 -5.68
C PHE A 62 3.37 -0.48 -6.55
N ASP A 63 2.55 0.19 -7.34
CA ASP A 63 1.59 -0.47 -8.22
C ASP A 63 2.32 -1.35 -9.24
N LYS A 64 3.39 -0.81 -9.81
CA LYS A 64 4.21 -1.58 -10.75
C LYS A 64 4.80 -2.81 -10.06
N TYR A 65 5.31 -2.64 -8.85
CA TYR A 65 5.87 -3.74 -8.09
C TYR A 65 4.83 -4.85 -7.86
N ILE A 66 3.63 -4.46 -7.47
CA ILE A 66 2.57 -5.44 -7.20
C ILE A 66 2.13 -6.13 -8.49
N ASN A 67 2.03 -5.39 -9.57
CA ASN A 67 1.65 -5.99 -10.85
C ASN A 67 2.68 -7.01 -11.33
N GLU A 68 3.96 -6.70 -11.16
CA GLU A 68 5.02 -7.64 -11.52
C GLU A 68 4.96 -8.88 -10.63
N LYS A 69 4.66 -8.69 -9.37
CA LYS A 69 4.53 -9.82 -8.45
C LYS A 69 3.37 -10.71 -8.87
N MET A 70 2.25 -10.13 -9.25
CA MET A 70 1.09 -10.90 -9.70
C MET A 70 1.40 -11.67 -10.98
N ASP A 71 2.14 -11.06 -11.90
CA ASP A 71 2.53 -11.74 -13.12
C ASP A 71 3.41 -12.94 -12.82
N LYS A 72 4.33 -12.80 -11.89
CA LYS A 72 5.20 -13.92 -11.51
C LYS A 72 4.40 -15.06 -10.90
N MET A 73 3.45 -14.73 -10.04
CA MET A 73 2.61 -15.75 -9.44
C MET A 73 1.77 -16.47 -10.48
N LYS A 74 1.25 -15.71 -11.43
CA LYS A 74 0.45 -16.26 -12.51
C LYS A 74 1.28 -17.18 -13.40
N ASN A 75 2.49 -16.73 -13.75
CA ASN A 75 3.38 -17.53 -14.57
C ASN A 75 3.77 -18.84 -13.90
N ASN A 76 4.06 -18.76 -12.60
CA ASN A 76 4.40 -19.95 -11.85
C ASN A 76 3.25 -20.94 -11.83
N SER A 77 2.04 -20.43 -11.69
CA SER A 77 0.85 -21.27 -11.74
C SER A 77 0.69 -21.94 -13.08
N THR A 78 0.95 -21.19 -14.13
CA THR A 78 0.78 -21.68 -15.50
C THR A 78 1.80 -22.74 -15.86
N ASN A 79 2.96 -22.65 -15.29
CA ASN A 79 4.05 -23.58 -15.60
C ASN A 79 3.86 -24.95 -14.98
N LYS A 80 2.88 -25.07 -14.16
CA LYS A 80 2.55 -26.37 -13.59
C LYS A 80 1.72 -27.19 -14.54
#